data_bf076ef94aefdba31e0417cadd9dd423
#
_entry.id   bf076ef94aefdba31e0417cadd9dd423
#
_cell.length_a   1.000
_cell.length_b   1.000
_cell.length_c   1.000
_cell.angle_alpha   90.00
_cell.angle_beta   90.00
_cell.angle_gamma   90.00
#
_symmetry.space_group_name_H-M   'P 1'
#
loop_
_entity.id
_entity.type
_entity.pdbx_description
1 polymer ?
#
loop_
_entity_poly.entity_id
_entity_poly.type
_entity_poly.pdbx_seq_one_letter_code
_entity_poly.pdbx_strand_id
1 'polypeptide(L)'
;MLARRSLVAAALTAALALGGCGKHPLDAASVAQADDMSLGNPRARVQVVEYASASCPHCARWDKEVFPAFKAKYVDTGKVRYTLKEYLTDPEALSAAGFLLARCAGKDRYFPVLDAVFKGQEEMVQTRDIRGVLARIAKDPGGLTEAQLDACMRDAAAEKALAARADRHLRVDKIAATPTFIINGRRVEGEMTLPELDAAIAQAAG
;
A
#
# COMPACT_ATOMS: atom_id res chain seq x y z
N MET A 1 -24.83 -42.65 -69.84
CA MET A 1 -23.89 -41.72 -69.17
C MET A 1 -24.52 -41.28 -67.90
N LEU A 2 -24.12 -41.91 -66.78
CA LEU A 2 -24.67 -41.63 -65.45
C LEU A 2 -23.79 -40.63 -64.68
N ALA A 3 -24.34 -39.44 -64.37
CA ALA A 3 -23.67 -38.45 -63.52
C ALA A 3 -23.89 -38.80 -62.07
N ARG A 4 -22.80 -39.09 -61.34
CA ARG A 4 -22.77 -39.22 -59.86
C ARG A 4 -22.79 -37.86 -59.22
N ARG A 5 -23.84 -37.57 -58.43
CA ARG A 5 -23.91 -36.42 -57.51
C ARG A 5 -23.29 -36.81 -56.16
N SER A 6 -22.13 -36.24 -55.84
CA SER A 6 -21.52 -36.35 -54.50
C SER A 6 -22.12 -35.32 -53.56
N LEU A 7 -22.76 -35.79 -52.50
CA LEU A 7 -23.24 -34.98 -51.38
C LEU A 7 -22.07 -34.80 -50.41
N VAL A 8 -21.61 -33.56 -50.25
CA VAL A 8 -20.64 -33.15 -49.21
C VAL A 8 -21.45 -32.75 -47.97
N ALA A 9 -21.37 -33.58 -46.94
CA ALA A 9 -21.94 -33.27 -45.63
C ALA A 9 -20.95 -32.34 -44.87
N ALA A 10 -21.33 -31.09 -44.65
CA ALA A 10 -20.59 -30.17 -43.81
C ALA A 10 -20.94 -30.41 -42.35
N ALA A 11 -20.01 -30.98 -41.59
CA ALA A 11 -20.12 -31.08 -40.14
C ALA A 11 -19.76 -29.73 -39.49
N LEU A 12 -20.75 -29.04 -38.93
CA LEU A 12 -20.55 -27.88 -38.07
C LEU A 12 -20.08 -28.38 -36.69
N THR A 13 -18.80 -28.24 -36.37
CA THR A 13 -18.28 -28.39 -35.03
C THR A 13 -18.50 -27.11 -34.26
N ALA A 14 -19.50 -27.08 -33.39
CA ALA A 14 -19.69 -26.01 -32.40
C ALA A 14 -18.60 -26.12 -31.30
N ALA A 15 -17.62 -25.24 -31.37
CA ALA A 15 -16.64 -25.06 -30.29
C ALA A 15 -17.31 -24.35 -29.11
N LEU A 16 -17.65 -25.10 -28.05
CA LEU A 16 -18.00 -24.52 -26.77
C LEU A 16 -16.75 -23.83 -26.21
N ALA A 17 -16.70 -22.49 -26.26
CA ALA A 17 -15.76 -21.69 -25.51
C ALA A 17 -16.13 -21.79 -24.02
N LEU A 18 -15.49 -22.70 -23.30
CA LEU A 18 -15.46 -22.70 -21.84
C LEU A 18 -14.74 -21.41 -21.41
N GLY A 19 -15.50 -20.36 -21.11
CA GLY A 19 -15.02 -19.14 -20.45
C GLY A 19 -14.51 -19.52 -19.07
N GLY A 20 -13.24 -19.91 -18.96
CA GLY A 20 -12.58 -20.10 -17.70
C GLY A 20 -12.53 -18.73 -16.98
N CYS A 21 -13.20 -18.60 -15.83
CA CYS A 21 -12.92 -17.56 -14.85
C CYS A 21 -11.49 -17.75 -14.35
N GLY A 22 -10.52 -17.36 -15.15
CA GLY A 22 -9.12 -17.33 -14.75
C GLY A 22 -8.96 -16.26 -13.69
N LYS A 23 -8.74 -16.67 -12.44
CA LYS A 23 -8.19 -15.76 -11.43
C LYS A 23 -6.84 -15.31 -11.99
N HIS A 24 -6.76 -14.08 -12.49
CA HIS A 24 -5.47 -13.49 -12.86
C HIS A 24 -4.59 -13.48 -11.60
N PRO A 25 -3.35 -13.99 -11.67
CA PRO A 25 -2.43 -13.88 -10.55
C PRO A 25 -2.27 -12.40 -10.22
N LEU A 26 -2.36 -12.08 -8.92
CA LEU A 26 -2.13 -10.72 -8.43
C LEU A 26 -0.70 -10.30 -8.78
N ASP A 27 -0.54 -9.15 -9.40
CA ASP A 27 0.78 -8.59 -9.70
C ASP A 27 1.51 -8.07 -8.44
N ALA A 28 2.78 -7.64 -8.59
CA ALA A 28 3.58 -7.14 -7.47
C ALA A 28 2.98 -5.88 -6.81
N ALA A 29 2.19 -5.10 -7.57
CA ALA A 29 1.50 -3.92 -7.04
C ALA A 29 0.37 -4.31 -6.08
N SER A 30 -0.24 -5.49 -6.30
CA SER A 30 -1.42 -5.97 -5.57
C SER A 30 -1.11 -6.76 -4.31
N VAL A 31 0.16 -7.12 -4.06
CA VAL A 31 0.55 -7.96 -2.92
C VAL A 31 1.74 -7.37 -2.17
N ALA A 32 1.85 -7.75 -0.88
CA ALA A 32 3.01 -7.42 -0.08
C ALA A 32 4.28 -8.08 -0.62
N GLN A 33 5.35 -7.31 -0.74
CA GLN A 33 6.71 -7.81 -0.97
C GLN A 33 7.40 -8.08 0.36
N ALA A 34 8.56 -8.74 0.33
CA ALA A 34 9.29 -9.14 1.54
C ALA A 34 9.74 -7.95 2.42
N ASP A 35 9.96 -6.80 1.79
CA ASP A 35 10.42 -5.56 2.42
C ASP A 35 9.29 -4.56 2.72
N ASP A 36 8.03 -4.89 2.38
CA ASP A 36 6.86 -4.08 2.71
C ASP A 36 6.42 -4.25 4.16
N MET A 37 5.73 -3.24 4.68
CA MET A 37 5.14 -3.29 6.02
C MET A 37 3.66 -3.65 5.95
N SER A 38 3.26 -4.66 6.70
CA SER A 38 1.89 -5.20 6.64
C SER A 38 1.31 -5.44 8.02
N LEU A 39 -0.02 -5.33 8.11
CA LEU A 39 -0.85 -5.68 9.26
C LEU A 39 -1.89 -6.74 8.87
N GLY A 40 -2.42 -7.42 9.87
CA GLY A 40 -3.49 -8.39 9.71
C GLY A 40 -3.01 -9.79 9.34
N ASN A 41 -3.95 -10.62 8.93
CA ASN A 41 -3.66 -12.02 8.63
C ASN A 41 -2.92 -12.17 7.28
N PRO A 42 -1.71 -12.72 7.22
CA PRO A 42 -0.97 -12.91 5.97
C PRO A 42 -1.68 -13.83 4.97
N ARG A 43 -2.63 -14.65 5.43
CA ARG A 43 -3.44 -15.55 4.62
C ARG A 43 -4.84 -15.02 4.32
N ALA A 44 -5.14 -13.74 4.62
CA ALA A 44 -6.41 -13.13 4.29
C ALA A 44 -6.67 -13.18 2.78
N ARG A 45 -7.90 -13.52 2.40
CA ARG A 45 -8.31 -13.59 0.97
C ARG A 45 -8.29 -12.22 0.30
N VAL A 46 -8.55 -11.16 1.06
CA VAL A 46 -8.54 -9.80 0.56
C VAL A 46 -7.23 -9.12 0.95
N GLN A 47 -6.50 -8.66 -0.06
CA GLN A 47 -5.29 -7.87 0.07
C GLN A 47 -5.66 -6.41 -0.21
N VAL A 48 -5.35 -5.53 0.72
CA VAL A 48 -5.46 -4.07 0.54
C VAL A 48 -4.05 -3.50 0.62
N VAL A 49 -3.56 -2.97 -0.48
CA VAL A 49 -2.27 -2.28 -0.57
C VAL A 49 -2.55 -0.79 -0.67
N GLU A 50 -1.92 -0.01 0.18
CA GLU A 50 -1.90 1.45 0.11
C GLU A 50 -0.50 1.94 -0.25
N TYR A 51 -0.41 2.73 -1.30
CA TYR A 51 0.77 3.54 -1.59
C TYR A 51 0.59 4.90 -0.94
N ALA A 52 1.40 5.18 0.06
CA ALA A 52 1.32 6.41 0.85
C ALA A 52 2.66 7.12 0.93
N SER A 53 2.62 8.41 1.20
CA SER A 53 3.80 9.21 1.48
C SER A 53 3.70 9.87 2.84
N ALA A 54 4.79 9.81 3.61
CA ALA A 54 4.84 10.40 4.95
C ALA A 54 4.76 11.95 4.95
N SER A 55 4.87 12.61 3.79
CA SER A 55 4.65 14.06 3.62
C SER A 55 3.31 14.40 2.96
N CYS A 56 2.51 13.41 2.53
CA CYS A 56 1.27 13.64 1.82
C CYS A 56 0.11 13.99 2.79
N PRO A 57 -0.52 15.18 2.67
CA PRO A 57 -1.60 15.59 3.57
C PRO A 57 -2.88 14.75 3.38
N HIS A 58 -3.12 14.24 2.18
CA HIS A 58 -4.25 13.34 1.90
C HIS A 58 -4.06 11.98 2.58
N CYS A 59 -2.83 11.44 2.62
CA CYS A 59 -2.51 10.23 3.36
C CYS A 59 -2.71 10.43 4.86
N ALA A 60 -2.24 11.56 5.41
CA ALA A 60 -2.41 11.89 6.82
C ALA A 60 -3.88 12.02 7.21
N ARG A 61 -4.72 12.64 6.36
CA ARG A 61 -6.16 12.76 6.60
C ARG A 61 -6.82 11.40 6.58
N TRP A 62 -6.53 10.56 5.59
CA TRP A 62 -7.09 9.22 5.50
C TRP A 62 -6.67 8.35 6.71
N ASP A 63 -5.41 8.41 7.10
CA ASP A 63 -4.90 7.69 8.28
C ASP A 63 -5.64 8.12 9.55
N LYS A 64 -5.89 9.41 9.72
CA LYS A 64 -6.60 9.95 10.88
C LYS A 64 -8.10 9.61 10.90
N GLU A 65 -8.77 9.74 9.75
CA GLU A 65 -10.23 9.74 9.69
C GLU A 65 -10.83 8.38 9.34
N VAL A 66 -10.13 7.57 8.56
CA VAL A 66 -10.67 6.32 8.00
C VAL A 66 -9.94 5.09 8.52
N PHE A 67 -8.62 5.12 8.57
CA PHE A 67 -7.80 3.95 8.90
C PHE A 67 -8.17 3.28 10.23
N PRO A 68 -8.47 3.99 11.34
CA PRO A 68 -8.81 3.34 12.60
C PRO A 68 -10.06 2.45 12.50
N ALA A 69 -11.11 2.94 11.84
CA ALA A 69 -12.34 2.18 11.64
C ALA A 69 -12.15 1.02 10.65
N PHE A 70 -11.41 1.25 9.56
CA PHE A 70 -11.04 0.21 8.61
C PHE A 70 -10.21 -0.89 9.29
N LYS A 71 -9.19 -0.51 10.07
CA LYS A 71 -8.32 -1.45 10.79
C LYS A 71 -9.13 -2.31 11.75
N ALA A 72 -9.94 -1.71 12.61
CA ALA A 72 -10.77 -2.43 13.58
C ALA A 72 -11.75 -3.40 12.91
N LYS A 73 -12.35 -3.00 11.78
CA LYS A 73 -13.39 -3.77 11.08
C LYS A 73 -12.82 -4.95 10.28
N TYR A 74 -11.66 -4.76 9.66
CA TYR A 74 -11.15 -5.69 8.65
C TYR A 74 -9.78 -6.29 8.97
N VAL A 75 -8.83 -5.47 9.44
CA VAL A 75 -7.44 -5.91 9.67
C VAL A 75 -7.36 -6.71 10.96
N ASP A 76 -7.87 -6.17 12.07
CA ASP A 76 -7.83 -6.80 13.39
C ASP A 76 -8.71 -8.05 13.47
N THR A 77 -9.74 -8.13 12.62
CA THR A 77 -10.59 -9.33 12.48
C THR A 77 -10.00 -10.39 11.54
N GLY A 78 -8.85 -10.13 10.92
CA GLY A 78 -8.16 -11.04 10.02
C GLY A 78 -8.82 -11.21 8.64
N LYS A 79 -9.84 -10.40 8.31
CA LYS A 79 -10.53 -10.44 7.00
C LYS A 79 -9.68 -9.87 5.88
N VAL A 80 -8.82 -8.91 6.20
CA VAL A 80 -7.93 -8.20 5.26
C VAL A 80 -6.50 -8.30 5.74
N ARG A 81 -5.57 -8.49 4.79
CA ARG A 81 -4.18 -8.11 4.96
C ARG A 81 -4.00 -6.73 4.39
N TYR A 82 -3.61 -5.79 5.23
CA TYR A 82 -3.24 -4.43 4.84
C TYR A 82 -1.73 -4.32 4.67
N THR A 83 -1.27 -3.73 3.57
CA THR A 83 0.14 -3.49 3.27
C THR A 83 0.34 -2.04 2.89
N LEU A 84 1.26 -1.36 3.56
CA LEU A 84 1.70 -0.04 3.19
C LEU A 84 2.95 -0.13 2.32
N LYS A 85 2.92 0.54 1.16
CA LYS A 85 4.05 0.71 0.26
C LYS A 85 4.50 2.16 0.26
N GLU A 86 5.75 2.36 0.59
CA GLU A 86 6.36 3.68 0.77
C GLU A 86 6.52 4.39 -0.58
N TYR A 87 5.99 5.60 -0.66
CA TYR A 87 6.13 6.48 -1.82
C TYR A 87 6.67 7.84 -1.37
N LEU A 88 7.57 8.44 -2.14
CA LEU A 88 8.16 9.72 -1.80
C LEU A 88 7.48 10.83 -2.60
N THR A 89 6.83 11.77 -1.90
CA THR A 89 6.30 13.01 -2.48
C THR A 89 7.02 14.22 -1.90
N ASP A 90 6.87 15.36 -2.52
CA ASP A 90 7.42 16.61 -1.99
C ASP A 90 6.73 17.03 -0.66
N PRO A 91 7.43 17.54 0.31
CA PRO A 91 8.90 17.62 0.39
C PRO A 91 9.56 16.25 0.61
N GLU A 92 10.33 15.77 -0.36
CA GLU A 92 10.90 14.42 -0.35
C GLU A 92 11.73 14.12 0.90
N ALA A 93 12.48 15.11 1.40
CA ALA A 93 13.26 14.95 2.63
C ALA A 93 12.38 14.65 3.85
N LEU A 94 11.19 15.27 3.95
CA LEU A 94 10.23 14.98 5.02
C LEU A 94 9.65 13.57 4.86
N SER A 95 9.26 13.22 3.64
CA SER A 95 8.74 11.90 3.33
C SER A 95 9.75 10.80 3.69
N ALA A 96 10.99 10.96 3.26
CA ALA A 96 12.07 10.02 3.56
C ALA A 96 12.35 9.91 5.07
N ALA A 97 12.46 11.06 5.78
CA ALA A 97 12.71 11.06 7.21
C ALA A 97 11.60 10.36 8.01
N GLY A 98 10.34 10.56 7.65
CA GLY A 98 9.20 9.88 8.28
C GLY A 98 9.27 8.36 8.14
N PHE A 99 9.55 7.85 6.95
CA PHE A 99 9.67 6.41 6.72
C PHE A 99 10.93 5.82 7.35
N LEU A 100 12.08 6.51 7.27
CA LEU A 100 13.30 6.07 7.95
C LEU A 100 13.08 5.93 9.45
N LEU A 101 12.45 6.93 10.08
CA LEU A 101 12.11 6.86 11.50
C LEU A 101 11.23 5.66 11.81
N ALA A 102 10.15 5.46 11.07
CA ALA A 102 9.24 4.34 11.28
C ALA A 102 9.95 2.99 11.13
N ARG A 103 10.83 2.83 10.14
CA ARG A 103 11.63 1.62 9.96
C ARG A 103 12.65 1.39 11.08
N CYS A 104 13.28 2.43 11.54
CA CYS A 104 14.24 2.35 12.65
C CYS A 104 13.59 1.93 13.97
N ALA A 105 12.37 2.32 14.20
CA ALA A 105 11.61 1.89 15.38
C ALA A 105 11.31 0.38 15.36
N GLY A 106 11.53 -0.28 14.22
CA GLY A 106 11.30 -1.72 14.05
C GLY A 106 9.88 -2.06 13.62
N LYS A 107 9.69 -3.30 13.16
CA LYS A 107 8.43 -3.76 12.56
C LYS A 107 7.21 -3.54 13.45
N ASP A 108 7.34 -3.82 14.74
CA ASP A 108 6.22 -3.74 15.69
C ASP A 108 5.78 -2.30 15.97
N ARG A 109 6.68 -1.34 15.76
CA ARG A 109 6.44 0.09 16.00
C ARG A 109 6.30 0.90 14.71
N TYR A 110 6.48 0.29 13.56
CA TYR A 110 6.41 0.97 12.27
C TYR A 110 5.11 1.75 12.10
N PHE A 111 3.96 1.08 12.23
CA PHE A 111 2.66 1.74 12.05
C PHE A 111 2.33 2.75 13.16
N PRO A 112 2.56 2.49 14.46
CA PRO A 112 2.42 3.51 15.50
C PRO A 112 3.28 4.76 15.26
N VAL A 113 4.51 4.59 14.79
CA VAL A 113 5.40 5.73 14.47
C VAL A 113 4.92 6.47 13.23
N LEU A 114 4.50 5.76 12.18
CA LEU A 114 3.99 6.40 10.97
C LEU A 114 2.70 7.18 11.21
N ASP A 115 1.76 6.64 12.00
CA ASP A 115 0.56 7.37 12.47
C ASP A 115 0.95 8.66 13.20
N ALA A 116 1.95 8.59 14.08
CA ALA A 116 2.44 9.79 14.77
C ALA A 116 3.10 10.80 13.81
N VAL A 117 3.81 10.33 12.77
CA VAL A 117 4.36 11.20 11.71
C VAL A 117 3.24 11.87 10.93
N PHE A 118 2.19 11.15 10.53
CA PHE A 118 1.02 11.72 9.86
C PHE A 118 0.34 12.79 10.72
N LYS A 119 0.10 12.51 12.00
CA LYS A 119 -0.48 13.48 12.95
C LYS A 119 0.41 14.70 13.18
N GLY A 120 1.72 14.53 13.09
CA GLY A 120 2.71 15.61 13.25
C GLY A 120 2.93 16.47 12.02
N GLN A 121 2.40 16.10 10.84
CA GLN A 121 2.65 16.82 9.58
C GLN A 121 2.29 18.31 9.67
N GLU A 122 1.11 18.62 10.21
CA GLU A 122 0.65 20.00 10.32
C GLU A 122 1.59 20.83 11.20
N GLU A 123 2.01 20.30 12.35
CA GLU A 123 2.97 20.95 13.22
C GLU A 123 4.32 21.17 12.52
N MET A 124 4.85 20.15 11.84
CA MET A 124 6.10 20.24 11.09
C MET A 124 6.08 21.35 10.03
N VAL A 125 4.95 21.51 9.34
CA VAL A 125 4.76 22.53 8.30
C VAL A 125 4.64 23.93 8.94
N GLN A 126 3.82 24.08 9.99
CA GLN A 126 3.56 25.36 10.63
C GLN A 126 4.78 25.92 11.38
N THR A 127 5.48 25.06 12.13
CA THR A 127 6.60 25.47 12.96
C THR A 127 7.93 25.45 12.22
N ARG A 128 8.03 24.71 11.13
CA ARG A 128 9.26 24.34 10.42
C ARG A 128 10.27 23.58 11.30
N ASP A 129 9.85 23.10 12.46
CA ASP A 129 10.65 22.27 13.36
C ASP A 129 10.44 20.77 13.10
N ILE A 130 10.80 20.35 11.90
CA ILE A 130 10.70 18.93 11.50
C ILE A 130 11.50 18.05 12.45
N ARG A 131 12.74 18.47 12.79
CA ARG A 131 13.62 17.67 13.65
C ARG A 131 13.06 17.50 15.06
N GLY A 132 12.55 18.57 15.67
CA GLY A 132 11.99 18.51 17.02
C GLY A 132 10.75 17.61 17.10
N VAL A 133 9.87 17.70 16.08
CA VAL A 133 8.69 16.82 15.98
C VAL A 133 9.13 15.37 15.83
N LEU A 134 10.04 15.07 14.90
CA LEU A 134 10.52 13.69 14.70
C LEU A 134 11.27 13.15 15.93
N ALA A 135 11.98 13.97 16.68
CA ALA A 135 12.65 13.56 17.92
C ALA A 135 11.65 13.15 19.02
N ARG A 136 10.54 13.88 19.16
CA ARG A 136 9.45 13.48 20.07
C ARG A 136 8.83 12.15 19.65
N ILE A 137 8.53 11.98 18.36
CA ILE A 137 7.97 10.74 17.81
C ILE A 137 8.96 9.57 17.95
N ALA A 138 10.26 9.82 17.74
CA ALA A 138 11.31 8.83 17.93
C ALA A 138 11.33 8.32 19.38
N LYS A 139 11.15 9.20 20.35
CA LYS A 139 11.08 8.85 21.77
C LYS A 139 9.79 8.10 22.10
N ASP A 140 8.66 8.61 21.66
CA ASP A 140 7.34 8.03 21.89
C ASP A 140 6.44 8.33 20.67
N PRO A 141 5.95 7.33 19.95
CA PRO A 141 5.93 5.88 20.22
C PRO A 141 7.19 5.10 19.76
N GLY A 142 8.20 5.75 19.17
CA GLY A 142 9.33 5.06 18.54
C GLY A 142 10.21 4.25 19.49
N GLY A 143 10.31 4.67 20.76
CA GLY A 143 11.15 4.03 21.78
C GLY A 143 12.65 4.14 21.50
N LEU A 144 13.05 5.16 20.73
CA LEU A 144 14.42 5.43 20.33
C LEU A 144 15.01 6.55 21.18
N THR A 145 16.30 6.44 21.47
CA THR A 145 17.08 7.56 22.01
C THR A 145 17.42 8.55 20.90
N GLU A 146 17.83 9.77 21.27
CA GLU A 146 18.26 10.77 20.30
C GLU A 146 19.46 10.31 19.46
N ALA A 147 20.42 9.62 20.09
CA ALA A 147 21.55 9.04 19.39
C ALA A 147 21.15 7.98 18.37
N GLN A 148 20.15 7.16 18.69
CA GLN A 148 19.60 6.18 17.75
C GLN A 148 18.85 6.85 16.59
N LEU A 149 18.07 7.90 16.86
CA LEU A 149 17.45 8.72 15.81
C LEU A 149 18.51 9.28 14.87
N ASP A 150 19.56 9.89 15.42
CA ASP A 150 20.65 10.46 14.63
C ASP A 150 21.41 9.41 13.80
N ALA A 151 21.63 8.25 14.34
CA ALA A 151 22.23 7.12 13.59
C ALA A 151 21.35 6.70 12.42
N CYS A 152 20.05 6.60 12.66
CA CYS A 152 19.02 6.30 11.68
C CYS A 152 18.99 7.27 10.51
N MET A 153 18.94 8.57 10.83
CA MET A 153 18.87 9.62 9.80
C MET A 153 20.16 9.74 8.97
N ARG A 154 21.26 9.14 9.45
CA ARG A 154 22.54 9.07 8.73
C ARG A 154 22.83 7.72 8.09
N ASP A 155 21.93 6.77 8.18
CA ASP A 155 22.10 5.44 7.57
C ASP A 155 21.87 5.51 6.04
N ALA A 156 22.95 5.71 5.31
CA ALA A 156 22.96 5.76 3.86
C ALA A 156 22.46 4.46 3.20
N ALA A 157 22.62 3.30 3.86
CA ALA A 157 22.11 2.05 3.33
C ALA A 157 20.59 1.98 3.45
N ALA A 158 20.03 2.42 4.58
CA ALA A 158 18.58 2.52 4.77
C ALA A 158 17.95 3.53 3.80
N GLU A 159 18.56 4.70 3.62
CA GLU A 159 18.12 5.71 2.66
C GLU A 159 18.11 5.16 1.22
N LYS A 160 19.21 4.53 0.79
CA LYS A 160 19.29 3.89 -0.53
C LYS A 160 18.23 2.81 -0.72
N ALA A 161 17.97 2.00 0.31
CA ALA A 161 16.95 0.96 0.25
C ALA A 161 15.54 1.56 0.14
N LEU A 162 15.25 2.66 0.87
CA LEU A 162 13.99 3.40 0.75
C LEU A 162 13.81 3.98 -0.65
N ALA A 163 14.82 4.66 -1.17
CA ALA A 163 14.79 5.23 -2.52
C ALA A 163 14.55 4.16 -3.59
N ALA A 164 15.19 2.99 -3.48
CA ALA A 164 14.99 1.87 -4.40
C ALA A 164 13.56 1.31 -4.35
N ARG A 165 12.92 1.25 -3.17
CA ARG A 165 11.50 0.86 -3.03
C ARG A 165 10.58 1.88 -3.68
N ALA A 166 10.77 3.17 -3.37
CA ALA A 166 9.97 4.25 -3.93
C ALA A 166 10.10 4.31 -5.47
N ASP A 167 11.30 4.15 -6.01
CA ASP A 167 11.53 4.10 -7.47
C ASP A 167 10.81 2.91 -8.13
N ARG A 168 10.82 1.73 -7.48
CA ARG A 168 10.06 0.57 -7.94
C ARG A 168 8.55 0.86 -7.97
N HIS A 169 8.01 1.48 -6.93
CA HIS A 169 6.59 1.83 -6.84
C HIS A 169 6.18 2.84 -7.92
N LEU A 170 7.04 3.82 -8.20
CA LEU A 170 6.82 4.78 -9.28
C LEU A 170 6.87 4.13 -10.67
N ARG A 171 7.93 3.38 -10.97
CA ARG A 171 8.23 2.93 -12.34
C ARG A 171 7.61 1.58 -12.68
N VAL A 172 7.67 0.62 -11.75
CA VAL A 172 7.21 -0.75 -11.99
C VAL A 172 5.72 -0.85 -11.70
N ASP A 173 5.31 -0.38 -10.50
CA ASP A 173 3.92 -0.42 -10.08
C ASP A 173 3.08 0.71 -10.72
N LYS A 174 3.75 1.68 -11.38
CA LYS A 174 3.14 2.81 -12.11
C LYS A 174 2.20 3.63 -11.25
N ILE A 175 2.63 3.93 -10.02
CA ILE A 175 1.89 4.78 -9.09
C ILE A 175 2.23 6.24 -9.39
N ALA A 176 1.22 7.07 -9.59
CA ALA A 176 1.37 8.48 -9.94
C ALA A 176 0.90 9.45 -8.85
N ALA A 177 0.14 8.96 -7.87
CA ALA A 177 -0.45 9.78 -6.81
C ALA A 177 -0.55 9.01 -5.49
N THR A 178 -0.66 9.75 -4.37
CA THR A 178 -0.89 9.19 -3.03
C THR A 178 -2.04 9.92 -2.31
N PRO A 179 -2.87 9.19 -1.56
CA PRO A 179 -2.86 7.74 -1.47
C PRO A 179 -3.37 7.07 -2.74
N THR A 180 -2.86 5.89 -3.06
CA THR A 180 -3.44 4.99 -4.08
C THR A 180 -3.65 3.64 -3.43
N PHE A 181 -4.85 3.08 -3.59
CA PHE A 181 -5.21 1.76 -3.06
C PHE A 181 -5.26 0.72 -4.17
N ILE A 182 -4.80 -0.50 -3.87
CA ILE A 182 -5.03 -1.66 -4.73
C ILE A 182 -5.68 -2.76 -3.90
N ILE A 183 -6.91 -3.12 -4.26
CA ILE A 183 -7.71 -4.12 -3.55
C ILE A 183 -7.89 -5.32 -4.46
N ASN A 184 -7.19 -6.42 -4.18
CA ASN A 184 -7.14 -7.61 -5.03
C ASN A 184 -6.96 -7.30 -6.53
N GLY A 185 -6.05 -6.37 -6.86
CA GLY A 185 -5.76 -5.96 -8.25
C GLY A 185 -6.56 -4.77 -8.75
N ARG A 186 -7.63 -4.37 -8.08
CA ARG A 186 -8.40 -3.17 -8.46
C ARG A 186 -7.75 -1.92 -7.87
N ARG A 187 -7.29 -1.02 -8.73
CA ARG A 187 -6.69 0.27 -8.35
C ARG A 187 -7.76 1.34 -8.14
N VAL A 188 -7.58 2.13 -7.08
CA VAL A 188 -8.34 3.33 -6.77
C VAL A 188 -7.35 4.43 -6.36
N GLU A 189 -7.34 5.56 -7.05
CA GLU A 189 -6.50 6.71 -6.73
C GLU A 189 -7.27 7.69 -5.85
N GLY A 190 -6.57 8.29 -4.89
CA GLY A 190 -7.15 9.21 -3.92
C GLY A 190 -7.67 8.53 -2.65
N GLU A 191 -8.21 9.35 -1.77
CA GLU A 191 -8.74 8.90 -0.49
C GLU A 191 -9.99 8.05 -0.69
N MET A 192 -10.07 6.92 0.00
CA MET A 192 -11.29 6.09 0.05
C MET A 192 -11.99 6.29 1.39
N THR A 193 -13.28 6.52 1.34
CA THR A 193 -14.14 6.49 2.53
C THR A 193 -14.36 5.08 3.03
N LEU A 194 -14.76 4.90 4.29
CA LEU A 194 -15.07 3.57 4.83
C LEU A 194 -16.18 2.84 4.04
N PRO A 195 -17.29 3.47 3.61
CA PRO A 195 -18.29 2.82 2.76
C PRO A 195 -17.75 2.35 1.40
N GLU A 196 -16.83 3.10 0.77
CA GLU A 196 -16.19 2.70 -0.48
C GLU A 196 -15.26 1.50 -0.28
N LEU A 197 -14.50 1.48 0.84
CA LEU A 197 -13.71 0.32 1.24
C LEU A 197 -14.60 -0.90 1.50
N ASP A 198 -15.72 -0.71 2.20
CA ASP A 198 -16.69 -1.77 2.47
C ASP A 198 -17.19 -2.43 1.17
N ALA A 199 -17.58 -1.61 0.20
CA ALA A 199 -18.06 -2.09 -1.09
C ALA A 199 -16.96 -2.81 -1.89
N ALA A 200 -15.74 -2.24 -1.92
CA ALA A 200 -14.61 -2.82 -2.64
C ALA A 200 -14.15 -4.15 -2.02
N ILE A 201 -14.11 -4.23 -0.69
CA ILE A 201 -13.73 -5.44 0.04
C ILE A 201 -14.79 -6.54 -0.14
N ALA A 202 -16.07 -6.20 -0.08
CA ALA A 202 -17.16 -7.15 -0.32
C ALA A 202 -17.06 -7.74 -1.74
N GLN A 203 -16.81 -6.92 -2.74
CA GLN A 203 -16.60 -7.34 -4.13
C GLN A 203 -15.36 -8.24 -4.28
N ALA A 204 -14.26 -7.94 -3.56
CA ALA A 204 -13.02 -8.70 -3.62
C ALA A 204 -13.09 -10.04 -2.87
N ALA A 205 -14.02 -10.20 -1.92
CA ALA A 205 -14.21 -11.40 -1.11
C ALA A 205 -15.07 -12.47 -1.79
N GLY A 206 -15.98 -12.05 -2.73
CA GLY A 206 -16.88 -12.96 -3.49
C GLY A 206 -16.17 -13.64 -4.62
#